data_73517c17092264743d34f95903ede5fe
#
_entry.id   73517c17092264743d34f95903ede5fe
#
_cell.length_a   1.000
_cell.length_b   1.000
_cell.length_c   1.000
_cell.angle_alpha   90.00
_cell.angle_beta   90.00
_cell.angle_gamma   90.00
#
_symmetry.space_group_name_H-M   'P 1'
#
loop_
_entity.id
_entity.type
_entity.pdbx_description
1 polymer ?
#
loop_
_entity_poly.entity_id
_entity_poly.type
_entity_poly.pdbx_seq_one_letter_code
_entity_poly.pdbx_strand_id
1 'polypeptide(L)'
;MTKELIVAAVLGTALTAGWFVPVGIEASYTGDRVYQSEMISKNDVDIHSFSLLGRKKEIEVFDMRPASLNGEDLEFDISASNMTTTLDVDVIPVDKCIWEYNGTVYEGDRFNRDKLSGYVAYEDGRREALKDFTLKYAPLVFGGGSSEISVETPFGTDTISVEAVRVTGIRMDGKKTIYEGKHKGKDFLFTLLYSDGTTRSIPSSDVYLPKFKLVSSKNHVTVSYNDRPYIVTVEAKSRRQ
;
A
#
# COMPACT_ATOMS: atom_id res chain seq x y z
N MET A 1 -30.49 -13.57 27.53
CA MET A 1 -31.04 -13.02 28.80
C MET A 1 -31.73 -11.73 28.44
N THR A 2 -33.04 -11.72 28.52
CA THR A 2 -33.93 -10.60 28.25
C THR A 2 -33.70 -9.48 29.26
N LYS A 3 -33.22 -8.33 28.82
CA LYS A 3 -33.18 -7.13 29.65
C LYS A 3 -34.58 -6.56 29.74
N GLU A 4 -35.16 -6.61 30.91
CA GLU A 4 -36.45 -6.01 31.21
C GLU A 4 -36.37 -4.49 31.06
N LEU A 5 -37.28 -3.98 30.24
CA LEU A 5 -37.50 -2.56 30.00
C LEU A 5 -38.17 -1.96 31.24
N ILE A 6 -37.48 -1.09 31.98
CA ILE A 6 -38.12 -0.30 33.02
C ILE A 6 -38.84 0.88 32.35
N VAL A 7 -40.13 0.73 32.11
CA VAL A 7 -40.99 1.81 31.64
C VAL A 7 -41.45 2.60 32.85
N ALA A 8 -40.89 3.79 33.07
CA ALA A 8 -41.46 4.76 34.02
C ALA A 8 -42.70 5.35 33.38
N ALA A 9 -43.85 4.91 33.85
CA ALA A 9 -45.17 5.37 33.41
C ALA A 9 -45.41 6.81 33.90
N VAL A 10 -45.45 7.77 32.99
CA VAL A 10 -46.19 9.04 33.20
C VAL A 10 -47.59 8.85 32.60
N LEU A 11 -48.48 8.33 33.39
CA LEU A 11 -49.92 8.27 33.07
C LEU A 11 -50.55 9.64 33.38
N GLY A 12 -50.64 10.50 32.40
CA GLY A 12 -51.40 11.74 32.41
C GLY A 12 -52.27 11.84 31.17
N THR A 13 -53.56 11.45 31.34
CA THR A 13 -54.77 11.81 30.56
C THR A 13 -54.60 12.47 29.18
N ALA A 14 -54.29 11.69 28.14
CA ALA A 14 -54.48 12.09 26.73
C ALA A 14 -54.91 10.90 25.87
N LEU A 15 -55.97 10.18 26.30
CA LEU A 15 -56.47 8.99 25.58
C LEU A 15 -57.61 9.29 24.58
N THR A 16 -57.85 10.57 24.23
CA THR A 16 -58.99 10.96 23.38
C THR A 16 -58.62 11.92 22.24
N ALA A 17 -57.60 11.64 21.51
CA ALA A 17 -57.47 12.16 20.15
C ALA A 17 -56.22 11.50 19.60
N GLY A 18 -56.29 10.70 18.57
CA GLY A 18 -55.27 9.92 17.90
C GLY A 18 -53.87 10.51 17.76
N TRP A 19 -53.35 11.11 18.82
CA TRP A 19 -52.05 11.74 18.90
C TRP A 19 -51.00 10.67 19.11
N PHE A 20 -50.01 10.72 18.24
CA PHE A 20 -48.82 9.92 18.37
C PHE A 20 -47.94 10.51 19.48
N VAL A 21 -47.90 9.88 20.64
CA VAL A 21 -46.96 10.22 21.71
C VAL A 21 -45.79 9.24 21.65
N PRO A 22 -44.61 9.69 21.26
CA PRO A 22 -43.46 8.81 21.20
C PRO A 22 -43.01 8.44 22.61
N VAL A 23 -42.67 7.18 22.82
CA VAL A 23 -42.13 6.64 24.09
C VAL A 23 -40.72 6.13 23.95
N GLY A 24 -40.18 6.06 22.73
CA GLY A 24 -38.81 5.66 22.41
C GLY A 24 -38.49 5.86 20.95
N ILE A 25 -37.23 5.67 20.62
CA ILE A 25 -36.72 5.63 19.26
C ILE A 25 -35.97 4.32 19.02
N GLU A 26 -36.00 3.87 17.80
CA GLU A 26 -35.28 2.71 17.30
C GLU A 26 -34.46 3.14 16.07
N ALA A 27 -33.24 2.71 15.97
CA ALA A 27 -32.37 2.97 14.83
C ALA A 27 -31.97 1.65 14.17
N SER A 28 -31.83 1.66 12.85
CA SER A 28 -31.36 0.51 12.08
C SER A 28 -30.45 0.99 10.94
N TYR A 29 -29.43 0.22 10.68
CA TYR A 29 -28.56 0.42 9.52
C TYR A 29 -29.27 -0.14 8.28
N THR A 30 -29.26 0.63 7.19
CA THR A 30 -29.97 0.28 5.94
C THR A 30 -29.09 -0.46 4.93
N GLY A 31 -27.76 -0.46 5.13
CA GLY A 31 -26.83 -1.17 4.28
C GLY A 31 -26.75 -2.67 4.56
N ASP A 32 -26.23 -3.42 3.61
CA ASP A 32 -26.08 -4.88 3.77
C ASP A 32 -24.88 -5.24 4.66
N ARG A 33 -23.77 -4.49 4.56
CA ARG A 33 -22.53 -4.74 5.29
C ARG A 33 -21.71 -3.47 5.42
N VAL A 34 -20.94 -3.35 6.49
CA VAL A 34 -20.00 -2.25 6.72
C VAL A 34 -18.58 -2.80 6.76
N TYR A 35 -17.69 -2.15 6.04
CA TYR A 35 -16.27 -2.50 6.05
C TYR A 35 -15.50 -1.52 6.92
N GLN A 36 -14.45 -1.98 7.58
CA GLN A 36 -13.65 -1.17 8.51
C GLN A 36 -13.11 0.14 7.90
N SER A 37 -13.00 0.20 6.56
CA SER A 37 -12.56 1.41 5.83
C SER A 37 -13.71 2.37 5.49
N GLU A 38 -14.95 1.98 5.68
CA GLU A 38 -16.13 2.76 5.30
C GLU A 38 -16.60 3.65 6.45
N MET A 39 -17.11 4.82 6.08
CA MET A 39 -17.75 5.74 7.04
C MET A 39 -19.25 5.63 6.90
N ILE A 40 -19.94 5.35 8.00
CA ILE A 40 -21.39 5.35 8.04
C ILE A 40 -21.88 6.79 8.09
N SER A 41 -22.75 7.15 7.18
CA SER A 41 -23.40 8.46 7.13
C SER A 41 -24.81 8.42 7.72
N LYS A 42 -25.39 9.58 8.02
CA LYS A 42 -26.80 9.68 8.46
C LYS A 42 -27.79 9.11 7.43
N ASN A 43 -27.44 9.10 6.16
CA ASN A 43 -28.30 8.58 5.09
C ASN A 43 -28.36 7.06 5.06
N ASP A 44 -27.43 6.41 5.77
CA ASP A 44 -27.35 4.94 5.87
C ASP A 44 -28.11 4.40 7.09
N VAL A 45 -28.82 5.29 7.81
CA VAL A 45 -29.49 4.97 9.06
C VAL A 45 -30.97 5.39 9.02
N ASP A 46 -31.85 4.45 9.24
CA ASP A 46 -33.27 4.69 9.43
C ASP A 46 -33.60 4.79 10.91
N ILE A 47 -34.33 5.85 11.26
CA ILE A 47 -34.78 6.05 12.65
C ILE A 47 -36.29 6.18 12.71
N HIS A 48 -36.89 5.42 13.64
CA HIS A 48 -38.28 5.47 13.90
C HIS A 48 -38.57 5.76 15.37
N SER A 49 -39.50 6.66 15.63
CA SER A 49 -40.14 6.77 16.96
C SER A 49 -41.28 5.77 17.04
N PHE A 50 -41.49 5.22 18.22
CA PHE A 50 -42.63 4.33 18.48
C PHE A 50 -43.45 4.82 19.64
N SER A 51 -44.80 4.57 19.56
CA SER A 51 -45.75 4.87 20.60
C SER A 51 -46.05 3.64 21.45
N LEU A 52 -46.69 3.83 22.62
CA LEU A 52 -47.15 2.73 23.47
C LEU A 52 -48.09 1.71 22.75
N LEU A 53 -48.72 2.13 21.66
CA LEU A 53 -49.58 1.26 20.84
C LEU A 53 -48.80 0.59 19.68
N GLY A 54 -47.48 0.67 19.66
CA GLY A 54 -46.62 0.08 18.63
C GLY A 54 -46.65 0.78 17.26
N ARG A 55 -47.30 1.96 17.16
CA ARG A 55 -47.25 2.75 15.92
C ARG A 55 -45.86 3.32 15.74
N LYS A 56 -45.30 3.18 14.54
CA LYS A 56 -43.99 3.72 14.16
C LYS A 56 -44.18 5.00 13.33
N LYS A 57 -43.26 5.96 13.50
CA LYS A 57 -43.18 7.18 12.71
C LYS A 57 -41.69 7.47 12.43
N GLU A 58 -41.37 7.66 11.19
CA GLU A 58 -40.03 8.00 10.73
C GLU A 58 -39.55 9.35 11.29
N ILE A 59 -38.29 9.45 11.61
CA ILE A 59 -37.61 10.65 12.08
C ILE A 59 -36.53 11.03 11.09
N GLU A 60 -36.69 12.17 10.42
CA GLU A 60 -35.74 12.70 9.44
C GLU A 60 -34.61 13.52 10.07
N VAL A 61 -34.81 14.07 11.26
CA VAL A 61 -33.84 14.96 11.93
C VAL A 61 -33.34 14.33 13.21
N PHE A 62 -32.09 13.96 13.24
CA PHE A 62 -31.41 13.36 14.37
C PHE A 62 -29.93 13.71 14.41
N ASP A 63 -29.29 13.53 15.57
CA ASP A 63 -27.87 13.54 15.75
C ASP A 63 -27.32 12.13 15.90
N MET A 64 -26.19 11.86 15.24
CA MET A 64 -25.46 10.59 15.29
C MET A 64 -24.02 10.88 15.67
N ARG A 65 -23.51 10.21 16.67
CA ARG A 65 -22.12 10.34 17.13
C ARG A 65 -21.52 8.96 17.33
N PRO A 66 -20.28 8.73 16.88
CA PRO A 66 -19.59 7.47 17.20
C PRO A 66 -19.39 7.41 18.72
N ALA A 67 -19.85 6.34 19.34
CA ALA A 67 -19.72 6.09 20.79
C ALA A 67 -18.45 5.28 21.09
N SER A 68 -18.22 4.20 20.35
CA SER A 68 -17.01 3.40 20.49
C SER A 68 -16.70 2.60 19.24
N LEU A 69 -15.44 2.17 19.11
CA LEU A 69 -14.97 1.20 18.14
C LEU A 69 -14.47 0.00 18.92
N ASN A 70 -15.29 -1.04 19.06
CA ASN A 70 -14.96 -2.25 19.79
C ASN A 70 -14.56 -3.38 18.83
N GLY A 71 -13.43 -3.17 18.09
CA GLY A 71 -12.87 -4.22 17.23
C GLY A 71 -13.72 -4.61 16.02
N GLU A 72 -14.77 -5.36 16.24
CA GLU A 72 -15.65 -5.89 15.19
C GLU A 72 -16.97 -5.10 15.06
N ASP A 73 -17.32 -4.25 16.05
CA ASP A 73 -18.56 -3.51 16.07
C ASP A 73 -18.35 -2.00 16.16
N LEU A 74 -19.10 -1.25 15.38
CA LEU A 74 -19.24 0.20 15.48
C LEU A 74 -20.51 0.53 16.23
N GLU A 75 -20.37 1.22 17.38
CA GLU A 75 -21.47 1.70 18.17
C GLU A 75 -21.67 3.20 17.94
N PHE A 76 -22.92 3.61 17.67
CA PHE A 76 -23.31 5.01 17.51
C PHE A 76 -24.36 5.40 18.52
N ASP A 77 -24.15 6.54 19.18
CA ASP A 77 -25.19 7.22 19.95
C ASP A 77 -26.09 8.03 19.01
N ILE A 78 -27.35 7.71 18.99
CA ILE A 78 -28.34 8.40 18.19
C ILE A 78 -29.31 9.17 19.11
N SER A 79 -29.51 10.45 18.82
CA SER A 79 -30.39 11.31 19.56
C SER A 79 -31.36 12.05 18.65
N ALA A 80 -32.64 12.00 19.01
CA ALA A 80 -33.74 12.69 18.34
C ALA A 80 -34.84 13.07 19.32
N SER A 81 -35.33 14.30 19.28
CA SER A 81 -36.48 14.78 20.08
C SER A 81 -36.37 14.45 21.57
N ASN A 82 -35.21 14.66 22.18
CA ASN A 82 -34.89 14.36 23.59
C ASN A 82 -34.92 12.86 23.95
N MET A 83 -34.89 11.99 22.98
CA MET A 83 -34.77 10.54 23.16
C MET A 83 -33.40 10.10 22.60
N THR A 84 -32.84 9.04 23.17
CA THR A 84 -31.55 8.46 22.74
C THR A 84 -31.71 6.97 22.55
N THR A 85 -30.96 6.43 21.61
CA THR A 85 -30.77 4.99 21.39
C THR A 85 -29.36 4.74 20.91
N THR A 86 -28.90 3.50 20.97
CA THR A 86 -27.64 3.06 20.36
C THR A 86 -27.95 2.28 19.08
N LEU A 87 -27.06 2.41 18.10
CA LEU A 87 -27.04 1.62 16.89
C LEU A 87 -25.74 0.83 16.88
N ASP A 88 -25.84 -0.48 16.98
CA ASP A 88 -24.71 -1.38 16.81
C ASP A 88 -24.67 -1.86 15.35
N VAL A 89 -23.52 -1.74 14.72
CA VAL A 89 -23.33 -2.15 13.33
C VAL A 89 -22.14 -3.10 13.25
N ASP A 90 -22.40 -4.31 12.77
CA ASP A 90 -21.37 -5.31 12.54
C ASP A 90 -20.41 -4.84 11.43
N VAL A 91 -19.12 -4.85 11.72
CA VAL A 91 -18.08 -4.40 10.78
C VAL A 91 -17.29 -5.61 10.31
N ILE A 92 -17.09 -5.69 9.00
CA ILE A 92 -16.15 -6.66 8.42
C ILE A 92 -14.74 -6.11 8.55
N PRO A 93 -13.89 -6.73 9.38
CA PRO A 93 -12.56 -6.21 9.64
C PRO A 93 -11.62 -6.46 8.45
N VAL A 94 -10.52 -5.71 8.44
CA VAL A 94 -9.40 -5.92 7.52
C VAL A 94 -8.60 -7.12 8.00
N ASP A 95 -8.47 -8.15 7.16
CA ASP A 95 -7.59 -9.31 7.39
C ASP A 95 -6.13 -8.90 7.21
N LYS A 96 -5.81 -8.25 6.08
CA LYS A 96 -4.44 -7.81 5.75
C LYS A 96 -4.40 -6.82 4.60
N CYS A 97 -3.28 -6.10 4.50
CA CYS A 97 -2.90 -5.39 3.28
C CYS A 97 -2.05 -6.30 2.39
N ILE A 98 -2.30 -6.27 1.09
CA ILE A 98 -1.56 -7.02 0.06
C ILE A 98 -0.86 -6.02 -0.83
N TRP A 99 0.44 -6.22 -1.06
CA TRP A 99 1.26 -5.31 -1.83
C TRP A 99 1.87 -5.98 -3.04
N GLU A 100 1.93 -5.23 -4.13
CA GLU A 100 2.55 -5.67 -5.39
C GLU A 100 3.45 -4.56 -5.92
N TYR A 101 4.68 -4.93 -6.30
CA TYR A 101 5.56 -4.06 -7.05
C TYR A 101 5.62 -4.55 -8.50
N ASN A 102 5.01 -3.79 -9.40
CA ASN A 102 4.74 -4.23 -10.76
C ASN A 102 5.99 -4.25 -11.65
N GLY A 103 6.19 -5.37 -12.32
CA GLY A 103 7.25 -5.61 -13.28
C GLY A 103 8.56 -6.08 -12.65
N THR A 104 9.46 -6.54 -13.51
CA THR A 104 10.78 -7.00 -13.08
C THR A 104 11.64 -5.83 -12.62
N VAL A 105 12.31 -6.00 -11.50
CA VAL A 105 13.26 -5.04 -10.93
C VAL A 105 14.66 -5.57 -11.13
N TYR A 106 15.57 -4.72 -11.56
CA TYR A 106 16.97 -5.05 -11.76
C TYR A 106 17.85 -4.28 -10.78
N GLU A 107 18.96 -4.88 -10.38
CA GLU A 107 19.99 -4.17 -9.62
C GLU A 107 20.41 -2.90 -10.37
N GLY A 108 20.36 -1.76 -9.68
CA GLY A 108 20.61 -0.44 -10.27
C GLY A 108 19.37 0.31 -10.75
N ASP A 109 18.18 -0.32 -10.74
CA ASP A 109 16.94 0.41 -11.01
C ASP A 109 16.61 1.36 -9.87
N ARG A 110 16.05 2.53 -10.22
CA ARG A 110 15.52 3.45 -9.23
C ARG A 110 14.15 2.98 -8.77
N PHE A 111 13.86 3.20 -7.48
CA PHE A 111 12.53 3.02 -6.98
C PHE A 111 11.55 3.93 -7.72
N ASN A 112 10.40 3.37 -8.12
CA ASN A 112 9.30 4.10 -8.73
C ASN A 112 8.00 3.79 -7.99
N ARG A 113 7.43 4.82 -7.34
CA ARG A 113 6.18 4.70 -6.59
C ARG A 113 5.01 4.23 -7.44
N ASP A 114 4.95 4.60 -8.72
CA ASP A 114 3.85 4.23 -9.62
C ASP A 114 3.77 2.72 -9.90
N LYS A 115 4.85 1.99 -9.60
CA LYS A 115 4.88 0.53 -9.69
C LYS A 115 4.38 -0.17 -8.43
N LEU A 116 4.20 0.55 -7.33
CA LEU A 116 3.72 0.00 -6.08
C LEU A 116 2.20 0.11 -6.02
N SER A 117 1.53 -1.01 -5.86
CA SER A 117 0.08 -1.12 -5.69
C SER A 117 -0.24 -1.81 -4.37
N GLY A 118 -1.23 -1.32 -3.66
CA GLY A 118 -1.74 -1.91 -2.43
C GLY A 118 -3.21 -2.29 -2.56
N TYR A 119 -3.61 -3.34 -1.87
CA TYR A 119 -4.99 -3.80 -1.73
C TYR A 119 -5.27 -4.12 -0.28
N VAL A 120 -6.45 -3.74 0.17
CA VAL A 120 -7.00 -4.21 1.44
C VAL A 120 -7.77 -5.49 1.17
N ALA A 121 -7.49 -6.54 1.92
CA ALA A 121 -8.27 -7.76 1.94
C ALA A 121 -9.06 -7.83 3.25
N TYR A 122 -10.37 -8.07 3.17
CA TYR A 122 -11.26 -8.21 4.29
C TYR A 122 -11.47 -9.70 4.63
N GLU A 123 -11.93 -9.99 5.85
CA GLU A 123 -12.14 -11.36 6.31
C GLU A 123 -13.16 -12.16 5.48
N ASP A 124 -14.11 -11.48 4.84
CA ASP A 124 -15.08 -12.12 3.93
C ASP A 124 -14.50 -12.43 2.53
N GLY A 125 -13.22 -12.10 2.29
CA GLY A 125 -12.51 -12.32 1.04
C GLY A 125 -12.65 -11.19 0.00
N ARG A 126 -13.43 -10.14 0.27
CA ARG A 126 -13.47 -8.94 -0.57
C ARG A 126 -12.10 -8.28 -0.61
N ARG A 127 -11.76 -7.66 -1.75
CA ARG A 127 -10.53 -6.89 -1.92
C ARG A 127 -10.84 -5.54 -2.52
N GLU A 128 -10.18 -4.52 -2.02
CA GLU A 128 -10.27 -3.15 -2.52
C GLU A 128 -8.88 -2.55 -2.74
N ALA A 129 -8.76 -1.68 -3.75
CA ALA A 129 -7.51 -0.96 -3.97
C ALA A 129 -7.27 0.04 -2.84
N LEU A 130 -6.11 -0.07 -2.20
CA LEU A 130 -5.66 0.86 -1.17
C LEU A 130 -5.09 2.12 -1.83
N LYS A 131 -5.79 3.23 -1.72
CA LYS A 131 -5.41 4.52 -2.33
C LYS A 131 -4.58 5.37 -1.39
N ASP A 132 -4.87 5.31 -0.10
CA ASP A 132 -4.27 6.14 0.93
C ASP A 132 -3.17 5.38 1.68
N PHE A 133 -1.93 5.62 1.28
CA PHE A 133 -0.76 5.14 1.99
C PHE A 133 0.41 6.09 1.87
N THR A 134 1.27 6.08 2.87
CA THR A 134 2.48 6.90 2.94
C THR A 134 3.72 6.03 2.93
N LEU A 135 4.68 6.35 2.06
CA LEU A 135 5.98 5.71 2.09
C LEU A 135 6.79 6.23 3.28
N LYS A 136 7.15 5.36 4.20
CA LYS A 136 8.08 5.66 5.31
C LYS A 136 9.52 5.45 4.89
N TYR A 137 9.76 4.39 4.11
CA TYR A 137 11.08 4.07 3.58
C TYR A 137 10.95 3.36 2.23
N ALA A 138 11.83 3.73 1.31
CA ALA A 138 12.09 2.99 0.08
C ALA A 138 13.54 3.21 -0.35
N PRO A 139 14.20 2.23 -0.98
CA PRO A 139 15.55 2.42 -1.51
C PRO A 139 15.52 3.42 -2.66
N LEU A 140 16.50 4.32 -2.73
CA LEU A 140 16.66 5.20 -3.91
C LEU A 140 16.98 4.37 -5.17
N VAL A 141 17.78 3.32 -4.98
CA VAL A 141 18.22 2.40 -6.02
C VAL A 141 18.18 0.99 -5.44
N PHE A 142 17.65 0.04 -6.19
CA PHE A 142 17.61 -1.35 -5.78
C PHE A 142 19.01 -1.97 -5.82
N GLY A 143 19.42 -2.58 -4.72
CA GLY A 143 20.57 -3.48 -4.67
C GLY A 143 20.27 -4.82 -5.33
N GLY A 144 21.29 -5.66 -5.50
CA GLY A 144 21.08 -7.04 -5.98
C GLY A 144 20.49 -7.93 -4.87
N GLY A 145 19.32 -8.50 -5.09
CA GLY A 145 18.55 -9.32 -4.15
C GLY A 145 17.40 -8.58 -3.51
N SER A 146 17.02 -8.96 -2.30
CA SER A 146 15.87 -8.39 -1.60
C SER A 146 16.13 -6.99 -1.10
N SER A 147 15.16 -6.11 -1.29
CA SER A 147 15.12 -4.75 -0.76
C SER A 147 13.78 -4.53 -0.05
N GLU A 148 13.80 -3.86 1.09
CA GLU A 148 12.61 -3.58 1.87
C GLU A 148 12.03 -2.20 1.54
N ILE A 149 10.71 -2.12 1.48
CA ILE A 149 9.93 -0.89 1.35
C ILE A 149 8.97 -0.86 2.54
N SER A 150 8.97 0.22 3.31
CA SER A 150 8.05 0.39 4.43
C SER A 150 6.96 1.39 4.08
N VAL A 151 5.72 1.02 4.32
CA VAL A 151 4.52 1.81 4.05
C VAL A 151 3.68 1.94 5.31
N GLU A 152 3.05 3.08 5.49
CA GLU A 152 2.07 3.33 6.53
C GLU A 152 0.69 3.48 5.88
N THR A 153 -0.29 2.78 6.41
CA THR A 153 -1.68 2.76 5.99
C THR A 153 -2.58 3.16 7.15
N PRO A 154 -3.86 3.44 6.93
CA PRO A 154 -4.84 3.59 8.03
C PRO A 154 -4.96 2.35 8.92
N PHE A 155 -4.52 1.18 8.46
CA PHE A 155 -4.62 -0.10 9.16
C PHE A 155 -3.31 -0.52 9.84
N GLY A 156 -2.24 0.26 9.70
CA GLY A 156 -0.94 -0.02 10.31
C GLY A 156 0.24 0.19 9.37
N THR A 157 1.40 -0.32 9.78
CA THR A 157 2.64 -0.22 9.01
C THR A 157 3.02 -1.59 8.48
N ASP A 158 3.26 -1.65 7.16
CA ASP A 158 3.68 -2.86 6.47
C ASP A 158 5.11 -2.73 5.93
N THR A 159 5.77 -3.88 5.78
CA THR A 159 7.07 -4.01 5.12
C THR A 159 6.95 -4.93 3.92
N ILE A 160 7.35 -4.42 2.75
CA ILE A 160 7.26 -5.10 1.47
C ILE A 160 8.67 -5.50 1.04
N SER A 161 8.87 -6.77 0.70
CA SER A 161 10.12 -7.26 0.16
C SER A 161 10.05 -7.32 -1.37
N VAL A 162 10.96 -6.62 -2.04
CA VAL A 162 11.06 -6.60 -3.51
C VAL A 162 12.39 -7.23 -3.93
N GLU A 163 12.32 -8.31 -4.69
CA GLU A 163 13.48 -9.00 -5.23
C GLU A 163 13.97 -8.35 -6.53
N ALA A 164 15.24 -7.95 -6.55
CA ALA A 164 15.89 -7.43 -7.74
C ALA A 164 16.81 -8.46 -8.40
N VAL A 165 16.73 -8.58 -9.71
CA VAL A 165 17.62 -9.42 -10.52
C VAL A 165 19.04 -8.88 -10.41
N ARG A 166 19.96 -9.73 -9.96
CA ARG A 166 21.34 -9.35 -9.64
C ARG A 166 22.21 -9.21 -10.87
N VAL A 167 23.13 -8.25 -10.83
CA VAL A 167 24.25 -8.19 -11.78
C VAL A 167 25.23 -9.31 -11.45
N THR A 168 25.51 -10.18 -12.41
CA THR A 168 26.47 -11.29 -12.30
C THR A 168 27.79 -10.99 -12.97
N GLY A 169 27.82 -10.01 -13.87
CA GLY A 169 29.04 -9.64 -14.58
C GLY A 169 28.91 -8.34 -15.37
N ILE A 170 30.04 -7.88 -15.87
CA ILE A 170 30.12 -6.74 -16.77
C ILE A 170 30.92 -7.15 -18.00
N ARG A 171 30.41 -6.83 -19.19
CA ARG A 171 31.14 -6.91 -20.43
C ARG A 171 31.67 -5.50 -20.81
N MET A 172 32.89 -5.41 -21.19
CA MET A 172 33.53 -4.18 -21.62
C MET A 172 34.07 -4.35 -23.04
N ASP A 173 33.46 -3.66 -23.99
CA ASP A 173 33.82 -3.72 -25.40
C ASP A 173 34.38 -2.37 -25.85
N GLY A 174 35.37 -2.37 -26.71
CA GLY A 174 35.89 -1.12 -27.28
C GLY A 174 34.90 -0.50 -28.27
N LYS A 175 34.69 0.81 -28.19
CA LYS A 175 33.89 1.56 -29.18
C LYS A 175 34.49 1.49 -30.60
N LYS A 176 35.79 1.29 -30.65
CA LYS A 176 36.62 1.10 -31.87
C LYS A 176 37.64 0.02 -31.59
N THR A 177 38.44 -0.33 -32.59
CA THR A 177 39.62 -1.21 -32.38
C THR A 177 40.51 -0.65 -31.28
N ILE A 178 40.68 -1.44 -30.23
CA ILE A 178 41.52 -1.08 -29.08
C ILE A 178 42.95 -1.50 -29.38
N TYR A 179 43.85 -0.59 -29.19
CA TYR A 179 45.28 -0.83 -29.30
C TYR A 179 45.94 -0.81 -27.92
N GLU A 180 47.13 -1.37 -27.80
CA GLU A 180 47.95 -1.26 -26.60
C GLU A 180 48.14 0.21 -26.21
N GLY A 181 48.24 0.50 -24.92
CA GLY A 181 48.45 1.83 -24.38
C GLY A 181 47.51 2.23 -23.27
N LYS A 182 47.49 3.51 -22.95
CA LYS A 182 46.62 4.10 -21.91
C LYS A 182 45.21 4.36 -22.47
N HIS A 183 44.21 3.94 -21.75
CA HIS A 183 42.80 4.13 -22.10
C HIS A 183 42.00 4.77 -20.98
N LYS A 184 40.85 5.31 -21.34
CA LYS A 184 39.84 5.89 -20.41
C LYS A 184 38.51 5.18 -20.59
N GLY A 185 37.64 5.23 -19.56
CA GLY A 185 36.31 4.62 -19.58
C GLY A 185 35.48 5.00 -20.81
N LYS A 186 35.57 6.25 -21.27
CA LYS A 186 34.88 6.75 -22.47
C LYS A 186 35.19 6.02 -23.77
N ASP A 187 36.32 5.29 -23.83
CA ASP A 187 36.73 4.53 -25.00
C ASP A 187 36.00 3.19 -25.12
N PHE A 188 35.25 2.82 -24.11
CA PHE A 188 34.54 1.54 -24.00
C PHE A 188 33.05 1.68 -23.92
N LEU A 189 32.35 0.59 -24.26
CA LEU A 189 30.96 0.31 -24.01
C LEU A 189 30.86 -0.69 -22.86
N PHE A 190 29.97 -0.45 -21.94
CA PHE A 190 29.71 -1.33 -20.80
C PHE A 190 28.34 -1.96 -20.91
N THR A 191 28.27 -3.25 -20.67
CA THR A 191 27.03 -4.01 -20.66
C THR A 191 26.97 -4.84 -19.37
N LEU A 192 25.95 -4.61 -18.56
CA LEU A 192 25.64 -5.46 -17.40
C LEU A 192 25.09 -6.78 -17.88
N LEU A 193 25.48 -7.85 -17.21
CA LEU A 193 24.98 -9.20 -17.38
C LEU A 193 24.22 -9.56 -16.12
N TYR A 194 22.94 -9.90 -16.24
CA TYR A 194 22.07 -10.22 -15.11
C TYR A 194 21.93 -11.72 -14.90
N SER A 195 21.50 -12.11 -13.69
CA SER A 195 21.34 -13.53 -13.30
C SER A 195 20.26 -14.27 -14.08
N ASP A 196 19.31 -13.55 -14.67
CA ASP A 196 18.27 -14.10 -15.53
C ASP A 196 18.67 -14.23 -17.01
N GLY A 197 19.94 -13.91 -17.34
CA GLY A 197 20.47 -13.93 -18.68
C GLY A 197 20.20 -12.65 -19.49
N THR A 198 19.43 -11.70 -18.94
CA THR A 198 19.23 -10.41 -19.63
C THR A 198 20.48 -9.54 -19.57
N THR A 199 20.53 -8.53 -20.45
CA THR A 199 21.69 -7.62 -20.52
C THR A 199 21.20 -6.18 -20.66
N ARG A 200 21.96 -5.22 -20.12
CA ARG A 200 21.69 -3.79 -20.23
C ARG A 200 22.94 -2.99 -20.49
N SER A 201 22.93 -2.18 -21.54
CA SER A 201 24.01 -1.20 -21.77
C SER A 201 23.90 -0.06 -20.78
N ILE A 202 25.05 0.34 -20.22
CA ILE A 202 25.13 1.44 -19.26
C ILE A 202 26.17 2.48 -19.71
N PRO A 203 26.00 3.76 -19.31
CA PRO A 203 26.98 4.80 -19.56
C PRO A 203 28.29 4.51 -18.83
N SER A 204 29.40 4.92 -19.43
CA SER A 204 30.73 4.80 -18.79
C SER A 204 30.87 5.64 -17.51
N SER A 205 29.96 6.59 -17.26
CA SER A 205 29.90 7.36 -16.02
C SER A 205 29.46 6.53 -14.82
N ASP A 206 28.70 5.47 -15.05
CA ASP A 206 28.12 4.62 -14.01
C ASP A 206 29.07 3.50 -13.57
N VAL A 207 30.21 3.40 -14.25
CA VAL A 207 31.26 2.40 -13.96
C VAL A 207 32.50 3.10 -13.49
N TYR A 208 32.97 2.75 -12.31
CA TYR A 208 34.29 3.18 -11.89
C TYR A 208 35.36 2.32 -12.55
N LEU A 209 36.24 2.97 -13.31
CA LEU A 209 37.36 2.35 -13.99
C LEU A 209 38.64 3.11 -13.62
N PRO A 210 39.54 2.48 -12.89
CA PRO A 210 40.84 3.11 -12.57
C PRO A 210 41.66 3.35 -13.84
N LYS A 211 42.68 4.21 -13.76
CA LYS A 211 43.63 4.38 -14.85
C LYS A 211 44.38 3.07 -15.09
N PHE A 212 44.35 2.58 -16.32
CA PHE A 212 45.00 1.32 -16.70
C PHE A 212 45.71 1.43 -18.03
N LYS A 213 46.62 0.49 -18.28
CA LYS A 213 47.36 0.36 -19.52
C LYS A 213 47.16 -1.04 -20.08
N LEU A 214 46.73 -1.13 -21.32
CA LEU A 214 46.56 -2.40 -22.01
C LEU A 214 47.89 -2.80 -22.70
N VAL A 215 48.17 -4.09 -22.68
CA VAL A 215 49.23 -4.71 -23.49
C VAL A 215 48.59 -5.42 -24.70
N SER A 216 49.39 -5.70 -25.73
CA SER A 216 48.89 -6.37 -26.92
C SER A 216 48.57 -7.84 -26.63
N SER A 217 47.38 -8.12 -26.16
CA SER A 217 46.81 -9.46 -25.90
C SER A 217 45.51 -9.33 -25.13
N LYS A 218 45.12 -10.40 -24.45
CA LYS A 218 44.04 -10.37 -23.44
C LYS A 218 44.51 -9.69 -22.16
N ASN A 219 43.73 -8.73 -21.71
CA ASN A 219 44.00 -7.98 -20.49
C ASN A 219 42.83 -8.21 -19.53
N HIS A 220 43.11 -8.43 -18.25
CA HIS A 220 42.13 -8.46 -17.20
C HIS A 220 42.10 -7.11 -16.48
N VAL A 221 40.95 -6.46 -16.47
CA VAL A 221 40.76 -5.13 -15.90
C VAL A 221 39.68 -5.21 -14.84
N THR A 222 39.96 -4.67 -13.67
CA THR A 222 38.92 -4.55 -12.62
C THR A 222 38.11 -3.28 -12.84
N VAL A 223 36.82 -3.42 -12.94
CA VAL A 223 35.83 -2.33 -13.00
C VAL A 223 34.91 -2.44 -11.80
N SER A 224 34.34 -1.33 -11.30
CA SER A 224 33.36 -1.38 -10.22
C SER A 224 32.04 -0.77 -10.67
N TYR A 225 30.95 -1.42 -10.28
CA TYR A 225 29.59 -0.98 -10.48
C TYR A 225 28.81 -1.17 -9.17
N ASN A 226 28.13 -0.15 -8.68
CA ASN A 226 27.48 -0.13 -7.37
C ASN A 226 28.40 -0.67 -6.26
N ASP A 227 29.63 -0.13 -6.20
CA ASP A 227 30.70 -0.48 -5.24
C ASP A 227 31.16 -1.95 -5.26
N ARG A 228 30.72 -2.73 -6.25
CA ARG A 228 31.16 -4.11 -6.44
C ARG A 228 32.20 -4.21 -7.54
N PRO A 229 33.32 -4.90 -7.30
CA PRO A 229 34.36 -5.13 -8.31
C PRO A 229 33.98 -6.29 -9.25
N TYR A 230 34.24 -6.10 -10.51
CA TYR A 230 34.11 -7.11 -11.57
C TYR A 230 35.38 -7.19 -12.38
N ILE A 231 35.79 -8.39 -12.74
CA ILE A 231 36.94 -8.59 -13.63
C ILE A 231 36.41 -8.75 -15.05
N VAL A 232 36.81 -7.85 -15.91
CA VAL A 232 36.46 -7.87 -17.34
C VAL A 232 37.68 -8.19 -18.19
N THR A 233 37.46 -8.88 -19.32
CA THR A 233 38.52 -9.21 -20.26
C THR A 233 38.45 -8.30 -21.49
N VAL A 234 39.55 -7.66 -21.86
CA VAL A 234 39.65 -6.79 -23.04
C VAL A 234 40.80 -7.24 -23.90
N GLU A 235 40.57 -7.38 -25.19
CA GLU A 235 41.61 -7.65 -26.17
C GLU A 235 42.10 -6.36 -26.80
N ALA A 236 43.42 -6.18 -26.79
CA ALA A 236 44.09 -5.06 -27.45
C ALA A 236 45.04 -5.54 -28.54
N LYS A 237 45.08 -4.84 -29.67
CA LYS A 237 46.01 -5.11 -30.78
C LYS A 237 47.30 -4.33 -30.56
N SER A 238 48.40 -4.91 -31.05
CA SER A 238 49.65 -4.16 -31.11
C SER A 238 49.54 -3.00 -32.13
N ARG A 239 50.10 -1.85 -31.77
CA ARG A 239 50.35 -0.79 -32.77
C ARG A 239 51.51 -1.27 -33.62
N ARG A 240 51.23 -1.77 -34.82
CA ARG A 240 52.29 -1.92 -35.80
C ARG A 240 52.86 -0.53 -36.05
N GLN A 241 54.16 -0.37 -35.80
CA GLN A 241 54.96 0.75 -36.29
C GLN A 241 54.98 0.76 -37.81
#